data_751aeada412dc45759dd667ab36953ad
#
_entry.id   751aeada412dc45759dd667ab36953ad
#
_cell.length_a   1.000
_cell.length_b   1.000
_cell.length_c   1.000
_cell.angle_alpha   90.00
_cell.angle_beta   90.00
_cell.angle_gamma   90.00
#
_symmetry.space_group_name_H-M   'P 1'
#
loop_
_entity.id
_entity.type
_entity.pdbx_description
1 polymer ?
#
loop_
_entity_poly.entity_id
_entity_poly.type
_entity_poly.pdbx_seq_one_letter_code
_entity_poly.pdbx_strand_id
1 'polypeptide(L)'
;MKILFTCAGRRTYLLKFFKENLSEGDKIVATDMQLSAPALQVADVKLQVPAVYDPEYINITLNICKEQQVDALFSLNDLELPILAEHKARFEAIGVKVVVSDPKVIDIAFDKFKTAQWVESLGLTAPKTFVRLNDCKKALANGEIAFPLFMKPRWGSGSIGLESIADMEELDIYYGLLMKKIKKTILATASVGDEYIMIQEKLTGSEFGLDIMNDLEGRNVGVSVKQKLAMRSGETDKAITVDLPEVREMGRKIGEALGHIGNLDVDIMQRADGAYCVLELNPRFGGGFPFSYEAGVNFPKVLIQMIKGESFDPQWLQPQYGRMFSKNDYLMEIR
;
A
#
# COMPACT_ATOMS: atom_id res chain seq x y z
N MET A 1 -9.71 23.10 -8.62
CA MET A 1 -8.60 22.20 -8.26
C MET A 1 -8.48 21.06 -9.24
N LYS A 2 -7.26 20.63 -9.55
CA LYS A 2 -7.01 19.45 -10.40
C LYS A 2 -6.11 18.46 -9.65
N ILE A 3 -6.58 17.24 -9.49
CA ILE A 3 -5.85 16.17 -8.79
C ILE A 3 -5.38 15.16 -9.82
N LEU A 4 -4.09 14.86 -9.83
CA LEU A 4 -3.48 13.81 -10.66
C LEU A 4 -3.34 12.52 -9.87
N PHE A 5 -3.87 11.43 -10.43
CA PHE A 5 -3.60 10.06 -9.99
C PHE A 5 -2.70 9.38 -11.00
N THR A 6 -1.50 9.00 -10.58
CA THR A 6 -0.55 8.26 -11.40
C THR A 6 -0.69 6.76 -11.17
N CYS A 7 -0.32 5.94 -12.17
CA CYS A 7 -0.44 4.49 -12.14
C CYS A 7 -1.86 4.05 -11.73
N ALA A 8 -2.89 4.67 -12.31
CA ALA A 8 -4.27 4.57 -11.86
C ALA A 8 -4.86 3.15 -11.97
N GLY A 9 -4.44 2.37 -12.97
CA GLY A 9 -4.73 0.95 -13.11
C GLY A 9 -6.23 0.61 -13.03
N ARG A 10 -6.59 -0.25 -12.09
CA ARG A 10 -7.97 -0.71 -11.85
C ARG A 10 -8.68 0.03 -10.72
N ARG A 11 -8.09 1.07 -10.12
CA ARG A 11 -8.61 1.74 -8.91
C ARG A 11 -9.69 2.78 -9.22
N THR A 12 -10.66 2.41 -10.06
CA THR A 12 -11.81 3.25 -10.46
C THR A 12 -12.58 3.79 -9.28
N TYR A 13 -12.74 2.99 -8.23
CA TYR A 13 -13.46 3.37 -7.01
C TYR A 13 -12.80 4.57 -6.32
N LEU A 14 -11.47 4.60 -6.24
CA LEU A 14 -10.77 5.70 -5.56
C LEU A 14 -10.97 7.02 -6.29
N LEU A 15 -10.82 7.03 -7.62
CA LEU A 15 -11.07 8.21 -8.42
C LEU A 15 -12.51 8.71 -8.25
N LYS A 16 -13.49 7.80 -8.20
CA LYS A 16 -14.90 8.14 -7.94
C LYS A 16 -15.08 8.75 -6.56
N PHE A 17 -14.49 8.17 -5.50
CA PHE A 17 -14.56 8.71 -4.14
C PHE A 17 -14.00 10.14 -4.04
N PHE A 18 -12.89 10.42 -4.73
CA PHE A 18 -12.40 11.79 -4.82
C PHE A 18 -13.36 12.67 -5.62
N LYS A 19 -13.84 12.20 -6.77
CA LYS A 19 -14.74 12.96 -7.64
C LYS A 19 -16.05 13.37 -6.95
N GLU A 20 -16.62 12.49 -6.12
CA GLU A 20 -17.82 12.76 -5.30
C GLU A 20 -17.62 13.89 -4.27
N ASN A 21 -16.37 14.20 -3.92
CA ASN A 21 -16.02 15.21 -2.93
C ASN A 21 -15.40 16.48 -3.54
N LEU A 22 -15.21 16.53 -4.85
CA LEU A 22 -14.73 17.71 -5.58
C LEU A 22 -15.86 18.71 -5.80
N SER A 23 -15.50 20.00 -5.88
CA SER A 23 -16.43 21.08 -6.22
C SER A 23 -16.71 21.11 -7.72
N GLU A 24 -17.76 21.80 -8.12
CA GLU A 24 -18.05 22.07 -9.54
C GLU A 24 -16.85 22.77 -10.21
N GLY A 25 -16.43 22.25 -11.36
CA GLY A 25 -15.26 22.74 -12.10
C GLY A 25 -13.91 22.12 -11.69
N ASP A 26 -13.84 21.45 -10.55
CA ASP A 26 -12.65 20.65 -10.18
C ASP A 26 -12.55 19.40 -11.07
N LYS A 27 -11.33 18.86 -11.29
CA LYS A 27 -11.11 17.73 -12.22
C LYS A 27 -10.18 16.69 -11.66
N ILE A 28 -10.42 15.45 -12.05
CA ILE A 28 -9.50 14.33 -11.89
C ILE A 28 -8.72 14.14 -13.20
N VAL A 29 -7.41 14.22 -13.10
CA VAL A 29 -6.46 13.82 -14.15
C VAL A 29 -5.93 12.44 -13.75
N ALA A 30 -5.83 11.52 -14.71
CA ALA A 30 -5.25 10.20 -14.43
C ALA A 30 -4.26 9.78 -15.51
N THR A 31 -3.18 9.14 -15.08
CA THR A 31 -2.16 8.60 -15.98
C THR A 31 -1.96 7.12 -15.74
N ASP A 32 -1.68 6.39 -16.81
CA ASP A 32 -1.30 4.98 -16.79
C ASP A 32 -0.46 4.64 -18.01
N MET A 33 0.31 3.57 -17.94
CA MET A 33 1.08 3.05 -19.07
C MET A 33 0.13 2.52 -20.17
N GLN A 34 -1.05 2.06 -19.79
CA GLN A 34 -2.05 1.51 -20.70
C GLN A 34 -3.28 2.42 -20.76
N LEU A 35 -3.58 2.98 -21.94
CA LEU A 35 -4.81 3.77 -22.14
C LEU A 35 -6.10 2.98 -21.87
N SER A 36 -6.02 1.65 -21.95
CA SER A 36 -7.12 0.75 -21.60
C SER A 36 -7.33 0.55 -20.09
N ALA A 37 -6.49 1.17 -19.23
CA ALA A 37 -6.66 1.07 -17.79
C ALA A 37 -8.06 1.55 -17.36
N PRO A 38 -8.84 0.74 -16.60
CA PRO A 38 -10.21 1.10 -16.21
C PRO A 38 -10.31 2.44 -15.47
N ALA A 39 -9.34 2.78 -14.62
CA ALA A 39 -9.38 4.03 -13.88
C ALA A 39 -9.28 5.27 -14.79
N LEU A 40 -8.61 5.18 -15.93
CA LEU A 40 -8.56 6.25 -16.91
C LEU A 40 -9.95 6.57 -17.50
N GLN A 41 -10.86 5.58 -17.57
CA GLN A 41 -12.19 5.76 -18.16
C GLN A 41 -13.15 6.54 -17.25
N VAL A 42 -12.80 6.74 -15.98
CA VAL A 42 -13.59 7.55 -15.04
C VAL A 42 -12.97 8.92 -14.74
N ALA A 43 -11.74 9.15 -15.17
CA ALA A 43 -11.08 10.44 -15.05
C ALA A 43 -11.67 11.48 -16.02
N ASP A 44 -11.54 12.77 -15.69
CA ASP A 44 -11.95 13.87 -16.56
C ASP A 44 -10.92 14.14 -17.66
N VAL A 45 -9.63 13.89 -17.35
CA VAL A 45 -8.52 13.93 -18.29
C VAL A 45 -7.72 12.63 -18.15
N LYS A 46 -7.52 11.92 -19.23
CA LYS A 46 -6.75 10.69 -19.28
C LYS A 46 -5.54 10.83 -20.19
N LEU A 47 -4.38 10.43 -19.69
CA LEU A 47 -3.12 10.56 -20.42
C LEU A 47 -2.28 9.29 -20.30
N GLN A 48 -1.64 8.90 -21.39
CA GLN A 48 -0.70 7.80 -21.38
C GLN A 48 0.69 8.31 -20.98
N VAL A 49 1.38 7.51 -20.15
CA VAL A 49 2.77 7.73 -19.75
C VAL A 49 3.58 6.47 -20.01
N PRO A 50 4.92 6.56 -20.14
CA PRO A 50 5.75 5.37 -20.20
C PRO A 50 5.73 4.58 -18.89
N ALA A 51 6.40 3.42 -18.85
CA ALA A 51 6.61 2.66 -17.63
C ALA A 51 7.36 3.50 -16.57
N VAL A 52 7.09 3.27 -15.29
CA VAL A 52 7.65 4.07 -14.18
C VAL A 52 9.19 4.10 -14.14
N TYR A 53 9.85 3.08 -14.70
CA TYR A 53 11.32 3.01 -14.78
C TYR A 53 11.88 3.56 -16.09
N ASP A 54 11.04 4.13 -16.95
CA ASP A 54 11.53 4.85 -18.13
C ASP A 54 12.28 6.12 -17.67
N PRO A 55 13.48 6.41 -18.20
CA PRO A 55 14.24 7.60 -17.81
C PRO A 55 13.46 8.92 -17.97
N GLU A 56 12.53 8.98 -18.92
CA GLU A 56 11.72 10.17 -19.17
C GLU A 56 10.44 10.23 -18.34
N TYR A 57 10.12 9.19 -17.55
CA TYR A 57 8.87 9.12 -16.78
C TYR A 57 8.61 10.38 -15.95
N ILE A 58 9.58 10.80 -15.16
CA ILE A 58 9.48 11.97 -14.27
C ILE A 58 9.35 13.27 -15.07
N ASN A 59 10.12 13.42 -16.16
CA ASN A 59 10.05 14.61 -16.99
C ASN A 59 8.68 14.74 -17.67
N ILE A 60 8.14 13.63 -18.18
CA ILE A 60 6.81 13.58 -18.80
C ILE A 60 5.74 13.91 -17.75
N THR A 61 5.80 13.30 -16.56
CA THR A 61 4.84 13.56 -15.47
C THR A 61 4.87 15.02 -15.00
N LEU A 62 6.07 15.62 -14.90
CA LEU A 62 6.22 17.05 -14.59
C LEU A 62 5.59 17.96 -15.65
N ASN A 63 5.77 17.61 -16.94
CA ASN A 63 5.17 18.36 -18.04
C ASN A 63 3.63 18.26 -18.00
N ILE A 64 3.10 17.06 -17.75
CA ILE A 64 1.66 16.87 -17.53
C ILE A 64 1.16 17.75 -16.39
N CYS A 65 1.86 17.78 -15.25
CA CYS A 65 1.48 18.64 -14.13
C CYS A 65 1.41 20.11 -14.51
N LYS A 66 2.37 20.62 -15.28
CA LYS A 66 2.39 22.02 -15.77
C LYS A 66 1.26 22.29 -16.76
N GLU A 67 1.13 21.47 -17.80
CA GLU A 67 0.14 21.65 -18.87
C GLU A 67 -1.30 21.53 -18.35
N GLN A 68 -1.53 20.59 -17.44
CA GLN A 68 -2.84 20.39 -16.82
C GLN A 68 -3.09 21.32 -15.63
N GLN A 69 -2.09 22.05 -15.15
CA GLN A 69 -2.18 22.90 -13.94
C GLN A 69 -2.64 22.07 -12.73
N VAL A 70 -1.90 20.99 -12.44
CA VAL A 70 -2.22 20.06 -11.34
C VAL A 70 -1.89 20.72 -10.00
N ASP A 71 -2.82 20.65 -9.05
CA ASP A 71 -2.64 21.16 -7.68
C ASP A 71 -2.07 20.10 -6.73
N ALA A 72 -2.45 18.82 -6.94
CA ALA A 72 -1.98 17.71 -6.11
C ALA A 72 -1.78 16.43 -6.92
N LEU A 73 -0.80 15.62 -6.50
CA LEU A 73 -0.45 14.34 -7.12
C LEU A 73 -0.52 13.22 -6.09
N PHE A 74 -1.16 12.10 -6.47
CA PHE A 74 -1.23 10.85 -5.71
C PHE A 74 -0.69 9.70 -6.55
N SER A 75 0.17 8.86 -5.96
CA SER A 75 0.55 7.59 -6.56
C SER A 75 -0.32 6.45 -6.05
N LEU A 76 -0.66 5.51 -6.94
CA LEU A 76 -1.41 4.31 -6.60
C LEU A 76 -0.59 3.02 -6.77
N ASN A 77 0.74 3.13 -6.88
CA ASN A 77 1.63 1.99 -7.17
C ASN A 77 2.88 2.02 -6.30
N ASP A 78 3.13 0.93 -5.56
CA ASP A 78 4.27 0.81 -4.67
C ASP A 78 5.62 0.96 -5.38
N LEU A 79 5.74 0.55 -6.66
CA LEU A 79 6.96 0.67 -7.45
C LEU A 79 7.25 2.12 -7.88
N GLU A 80 6.24 2.97 -7.92
CA GLU A 80 6.38 4.39 -8.28
C GLU A 80 6.80 5.25 -7.08
N LEU A 81 6.38 4.85 -5.86
CA LEU A 81 6.59 5.65 -4.67
C LEU A 81 8.04 6.06 -4.42
N PRO A 82 9.05 5.17 -4.54
CA PRO A 82 10.45 5.55 -4.36
C PRO A 82 10.88 6.64 -5.35
N ILE A 83 10.47 6.52 -6.60
CA ILE A 83 10.84 7.44 -7.69
C ILE A 83 10.21 8.81 -7.46
N LEU A 84 8.93 8.87 -7.10
CA LEU A 84 8.27 10.13 -6.80
C LEU A 84 8.81 10.78 -5.52
N ALA A 85 9.11 9.99 -4.49
CA ALA A 85 9.68 10.50 -3.24
C ALA A 85 11.04 11.16 -3.48
N GLU A 86 11.91 10.56 -4.31
CA GLU A 86 13.20 11.11 -4.69
C GLU A 86 13.07 12.44 -5.46
N HIS A 87 12.02 12.57 -6.27
CA HIS A 87 11.82 13.72 -7.15
C HIS A 87 10.78 14.72 -6.64
N LYS A 88 10.24 14.54 -5.41
CA LYS A 88 9.18 15.33 -4.81
C LYS A 88 9.42 16.83 -4.92
N ALA A 89 10.61 17.28 -4.57
CA ALA A 89 10.98 18.71 -4.61
C ALA A 89 10.84 19.34 -6.01
N ARG A 90 10.98 18.55 -7.10
CA ARG A 90 10.81 19.04 -8.47
C ARG A 90 9.35 19.38 -8.78
N PHE A 91 8.43 18.59 -8.25
CA PHE A 91 6.99 18.84 -8.40
C PHE A 91 6.54 20.00 -7.50
N GLU A 92 7.04 20.05 -6.27
CA GLU A 92 6.74 21.14 -5.33
C GLU A 92 7.24 22.49 -5.84
N ALA A 93 8.40 22.53 -6.52
CA ALA A 93 8.94 23.73 -7.16
C ALA A 93 8.04 24.32 -8.26
N ILE A 94 7.11 23.55 -8.80
CA ILE A 94 6.10 24.00 -9.77
C ILE A 94 4.70 24.14 -9.16
N GLY A 95 4.60 24.11 -7.81
CA GLY A 95 3.36 24.33 -7.06
C GLY A 95 2.49 23.10 -6.85
N VAL A 96 2.94 21.88 -7.20
CA VAL A 96 2.18 20.65 -7.05
C VAL A 96 2.41 20.05 -5.65
N LYS A 97 1.36 19.85 -4.88
CA LYS A 97 1.43 19.10 -3.61
C LYS A 97 1.53 17.61 -3.89
N VAL A 98 2.67 17.01 -3.58
CA VAL A 98 2.90 15.56 -3.78
C VAL A 98 2.49 14.80 -2.53
N VAL A 99 1.37 14.08 -2.60
CA VAL A 99 0.87 13.25 -1.49
C VAL A 99 1.56 11.89 -1.54
N VAL A 100 2.86 11.93 -1.34
CA VAL A 100 3.76 10.78 -1.24
C VAL A 100 4.68 11.04 -0.05
N SER A 101 4.92 10.00 0.74
CA SER A 101 5.79 10.07 1.93
C SER A 101 7.26 10.28 1.54
N ASP A 102 8.05 10.71 2.51
CA ASP A 102 9.47 10.95 2.31
C ASP A 102 10.24 9.65 2.00
N PRO A 103 11.42 9.72 1.35
CA PRO A 103 12.19 8.54 0.95
C PRO A 103 12.48 7.58 2.11
N LYS A 104 12.71 8.08 3.33
CA LYS A 104 12.94 7.25 4.52
C LYS A 104 11.73 6.39 4.90
N VAL A 105 10.54 6.94 4.80
CA VAL A 105 9.27 6.23 5.06
C VAL A 105 9.05 5.15 4.00
N ILE A 106 9.27 5.53 2.74
CA ILE A 106 9.13 4.60 1.62
C ILE A 106 10.14 3.45 1.73
N ASP A 107 11.38 3.72 2.10
CA ASP A 107 12.42 2.69 2.26
C ASP A 107 12.05 1.66 3.36
N ILE A 108 11.48 2.11 4.49
CA ILE A 108 10.99 1.23 5.54
C ILE A 108 9.80 0.39 5.06
N ALA A 109 8.84 1.01 4.39
CA ALA A 109 7.59 0.36 4.00
C ALA A 109 7.75 -0.57 2.77
N PHE A 110 8.56 -0.19 1.80
CA PHE A 110 8.76 -0.95 0.57
C PHE A 110 9.56 -2.25 0.77
N ASP A 111 10.49 -2.24 1.73
CA ASP A 111 11.29 -3.40 2.10
C ASP A 111 10.66 -4.16 3.28
N LYS A 112 9.98 -5.28 3.01
CA LYS A 112 9.26 -6.07 4.02
C LYS A 112 10.15 -6.55 5.17
N PHE A 113 11.45 -6.74 4.94
CA PHE A 113 12.38 -7.10 6.01
C PHE A 113 12.68 -5.89 6.91
N LYS A 114 12.90 -4.71 6.33
CA LYS A 114 13.03 -3.47 7.09
C LYS A 114 11.75 -3.13 7.85
N THR A 115 10.57 -3.38 7.23
CA THR A 115 9.27 -3.26 7.92
C THR A 115 9.24 -4.10 9.18
N ALA A 116 9.60 -5.39 9.11
CA ALA A 116 9.60 -6.28 10.28
C ALA A 116 10.51 -5.76 11.38
N GLN A 117 11.76 -5.40 11.05
CA GLN A 117 12.72 -4.85 12.01
C GLN A 117 12.25 -3.52 12.63
N TRP A 118 11.67 -2.64 11.81
CA TRP A 118 11.15 -1.36 12.29
C TRP A 118 9.96 -1.55 13.23
N VAL A 119 9.03 -2.43 12.90
CA VAL A 119 7.88 -2.80 13.72
C VAL A 119 8.34 -3.32 15.10
N GLU A 120 9.32 -4.23 15.12
CA GLU A 120 9.93 -4.74 16.36
C GLU A 120 10.60 -3.63 17.18
N SER A 121 11.26 -2.67 16.54
CA SER A 121 11.87 -1.52 17.23
C SER A 121 10.86 -0.63 17.95
N LEU A 122 9.59 -0.67 17.54
CA LEU A 122 8.48 -0.01 18.23
C LEU A 122 7.92 -0.83 19.41
N GLY A 123 8.43 -2.03 19.66
CA GLY A 123 7.88 -2.96 20.63
C GLY A 123 6.53 -3.57 20.15
N LEU A 124 6.29 -3.59 18.86
CA LEU A 124 5.20 -4.32 18.21
C LEU A 124 5.71 -5.66 17.69
N THR A 125 4.80 -6.58 17.38
CA THR A 125 5.17 -7.90 16.89
C THR A 125 5.15 -7.95 15.37
N ALA A 126 6.22 -8.53 14.78
CA ALA A 126 6.27 -8.95 13.38
C ALA A 126 6.48 -10.47 13.32
N PRO A 127 6.11 -11.13 12.20
CA PRO A 127 6.42 -12.55 12.04
C PRO A 127 7.93 -12.76 11.97
N LYS A 128 8.42 -13.88 12.54
CA LYS A 128 9.85 -14.25 12.42
C LYS A 128 10.25 -14.35 10.96
N THR A 129 11.25 -13.59 10.57
CA THR A 129 11.60 -13.34 9.17
C THR A 129 13.08 -13.55 8.91
N PHE A 130 13.41 -14.23 7.82
CA PHE A 130 14.78 -14.51 7.36
C PHE A 130 14.92 -14.09 5.90
N VAL A 131 16.06 -13.50 5.55
CA VAL A 131 16.43 -13.15 4.17
C VAL A 131 17.54 -14.04 3.60
N ARG A 132 18.13 -14.88 4.46
CA ARG A 132 19.15 -15.85 4.06
C ARG A 132 18.67 -17.26 4.35
N LEU A 133 18.71 -18.13 3.34
CA LEU A 133 18.27 -19.53 3.45
C LEU A 133 18.98 -20.28 4.58
N ASN A 134 20.30 -20.09 4.70
CA ASN A 134 21.08 -20.77 5.73
C ASN A 134 20.69 -20.38 7.16
N ASP A 135 20.31 -19.11 7.39
CA ASP A 135 19.89 -18.64 8.70
C ASP A 135 18.50 -19.21 9.07
N CYS A 136 17.60 -19.28 8.09
CA CYS A 136 16.33 -19.99 8.26
C CYS A 136 16.52 -21.48 8.60
N LYS A 137 17.40 -22.18 7.88
CA LYS A 137 17.72 -23.60 8.15
C LYS A 137 18.30 -23.82 9.54
N LYS A 138 19.16 -22.93 10.02
CA LYS A 138 19.68 -22.98 11.40
C LYS A 138 18.57 -22.78 12.42
N ALA A 139 17.69 -21.79 12.21
CA ALA A 139 16.55 -21.54 13.09
C ALA A 139 15.57 -22.71 13.16
N LEU A 140 15.34 -23.40 12.03
CA LEU A 140 14.57 -24.65 11.99
C LEU A 140 15.24 -25.77 12.79
N ALA A 141 16.56 -25.95 12.63
CA ALA A 141 17.31 -26.97 13.36
C ALA A 141 17.33 -26.72 14.87
N ASN A 142 17.32 -25.45 15.30
CA ASN A 142 17.29 -25.04 16.71
C ASN A 142 15.85 -25.02 17.30
N GLY A 143 14.82 -25.28 16.50
CA GLY A 143 13.42 -25.20 16.95
C GLY A 143 12.91 -23.77 17.19
N GLU A 144 13.61 -22.76 16.67
CA GLU A 144 13.20 -21.34 16.78
C GLU A 144 12.04 -20.98 15.87
N ILE A 145 11.87 -21.72 14.77
CA ILE A 145 10.80 -21.64 13.79
C ILE A 145 10.40 -23.04 13.34
N ALA A 146 9.20 -23.24 12.88
CA ALA A 146 8.70 -24.53 12.41
C ALA A 146 7.93 -24.39 11.10
N PHE A 147 7.84 -25.48 10.33
CA PHE A 147 6.96 -25.57 9.18
C PHE A 147 5.46 -25.58 9.61
N PRO A 148 4.54 -25.10 8.76
CA PRO A 148 4.80 -24.51 7.44
C PRO A 148 5.33 -23.07 7.51
N LEU A 149 6.07 -22.66 6.47
CA LEU A 149 6.59 -21.31 6.29
C LEU A 149 5.93 -20.64 5.09
N PHE A 150 6.04 -19.30 5.02
CA PHE A 150 5.82 -18.56 3.79
C PHE A 150 7.14 -18.11 3.18
N MET A 151 7.20 -18.19 1.85
CA MET A 151 8.30 -17.64 1.05
C MET A 151 7.72 -16.63 0.05
N LYS A 152 8.33 -15.47 -0.04
CA LYS A 152 7.89 -14.37 -0.93
C LYS A 152 9.06 -13.47 -1.33
N PRO A 153 8.95 -12.69 -2.42
CA PRO A 153 9.90 -11.62 -2.70
C PRO A 153 9.97 -10.62 -1.55
N ARG A 154 11.15 -10.13 -1.25
CA ARG A 154 11.39 -9.10 -0.21
C ARG A 154 10.69 -7.79 -0.56
N TRP A 155 10.64 -7.42 -1.85
CA TRP A 155 9.96 -6.24 -2.39
C TRP A 155 8.77 -6.63 -3.26
N GLY A 156 7.86 -5.68 -3.50
CA GLY A 156 6.65 -5.88 -4.30
C GLY A 156 5.39 -6.09 -3.46
N SER A 157 4.24 -6.10 -4.12
CA SER A 157 2.89 -6.17 -3.52
C SER A 157 2.00 -7.18 -4.25
N GLY A 158 0.77 -7.38 -3.77
CA GLY A 158 -0.25 -8.19 -4.44
C GLY A 158 -0.01 -9.70 -4.41
N SER A 159 0.66 -10.21 -3.37
CA SER A 159 0.93 -11.66 -3.17
C SER A 159 1.68 -12.33 -4.32
N ILE A 160 2.38 -11.58 -5.17
CA ILE A 160 3.16 -12.13 -6.28
C ILE A 160 4.33 -12.95 -5.73
N GLY A 161 4.39 -14.24 -6.12
CA GLY A 161 5.46 -15.14 -5.71
C GLY A 161 5.39 -15.60 -4.25
N LEU A 162 4.23 -15.44 -3.59
CA LEU A 162 3.98 -15.98 -2.26
C LEU A 162 3.71 -17.48 -2.36
N GLU A 163 4.51 -18.29 -1.66
CA GLU A 163 4.39 -19.75 -1.61
C GLU A 163 4.35 -20.22 -0.15
N SER A 164 3.51 -21.22 0.12
CA SER A 164 3.49 -21.92 1.41
C SER A 164 4.43 -23.12 1.33
N ILE A 165 5.35 -23.23 2.26
CA ILE A 165 6.42 -24.23 2.29
C ILE A 165 6.13 -25.18 3.43
N ALA A 166 5.92 -26.46 3.11
CA ALA A 166 5.52 -27.48 4.08
C ALA A 166 6.70 -28.20 4.75
N ASP A 167 7.85 -28.28 4.09
CA ASP A 167 9.01 -29.05 4.56
C ASP A 167 10.34 -28.50 3.99
N MET A 168 11.44 -29.21 4.33
CA MET A 168 12.79 -28.80 3.93
C MET A 168 13.05 -29.00 2.43
N GLU A 169 12.44 -30.01 1.80
CA GLU A 169 12.59 -30.27 0.38
C GLU A 169 11.92 -29.16 -0.45
N GLU A 170 10.68 -28.79 -0.09
CA GLU A 170 9.99 -27.65 -0.69
C GLU A 170 10.77 -26.34 -0.49
N LEU A 171 11.36 -26.13 0.71
CA LEU A 171 12.14 -24.93 1.01
C LEU A 171 13.29 -24.75 0.01
N ASP A 172 14.04 -25.81 -0.28
CA ASP A 172 15.17 -25.77 -1.20
C ASP A 172 14.74 -25.58 -2.65
N ILE A 173 13.71 -26.31 -3.08
CA ILE A 173 13.19 -26.27 -4.46
C ILE A 173 12.62 -24.88 -4.76
N TYR A 174 11.69 -24.40 -3.91
CA TYR A 174 11.02 -23.11 -4.15
C TYR A 174 11.97 -21.93 -4.02
N TYR A 175 12.94 -21.98 -3.09
CA TYR A 175 13.96 -20.94 -2.99
C TYR A 175 14.73 -20.80 -4.31
N GLY A 176 15.19 -21.89 -4.89
CA GLY A 176 15.90 -21.87 -6.18
C GLY A 176 15.03 -21.38 -7.34
N LEU A 177 13.75 -21.77 -7.36
CA LEU A 177 12.80 -21.34 -8.41
C LEU A 177 12.47 -19.86 -8.29
N LEU A 178 12.16 -19.39 -7.08
CA LEU A 178 11.81 -17.99 -6.83
C LEU A 178 13.00 -17.06 -7.12
N MET A 179 14.21 -17.46 -6.71
CA MET A 179 15.44 -16.72 -7.03
C MET A 179 15.61 -16.54 -8.55
N LYS A 180 15.41 -17.60 -9.33
CA LYS A 180 15.50 -17.53 -10.81
C LYS A 180 14.41 -16.63 -11.40
N LYS A 181 13.20 -16.64 -10.83
CA LYS A 181 12.09 -15.78 -11.28
C LYS A 181 12.41 -14.31 -10.99
N ILE A 182 12.81 -13.97 -9.76
CA ILE A 182 13.06 -12.57 -9.35
C ILE A 182 14.20 -11.96 -10.17
N LYS A 183 15.29 -12.69 -10.39
CA LYS A 183 16.45 -12.20 -11.20
C LYS A 183 16.08 -11.81 -12.63
N LYS A 184 14.92 -12.20 -13.13
CA LYS A 184 14.39 -11.84 -14.46
C LYS A 184 13.41 -10.66 -14.42
N THR A 185 13.15 -10.09 -13.25
CA THR A 185 12.19 -9.00 -13.07
C THR A 185 12.90 -7.72 -12.63
N ILE A 186 12.18 -6.62 -12.68
CA ILE A 186 12.63 -5.33 -12.17
C ILE A 186 12.97 -5.37 -10.66
N LEU A 187 12.41 -6.30 -9.92
CA LEU A 187 12.70 -6.45 -8.48
C LEU A 187 14.18 -6.81 -8.22
N ALA A 188 14.90 -7.31 -9.22
CA ALA A 188 16.33 -7.55 -9.12
C ALA A 188 17.14 -6.26 -8.89
N THR A 189 16.64 -5.10 -9.33
CA THR A 189 17.31 -3.81 -9.15
C THR A 189 17.16 -3.25 -7.72
N ALA A 190 16.17 -3.70 -6.97
CA ALA A 190 15.92 -3.24 -5.59
C ALA A 190 16.82 -3.94 -4.55
N SER A 191 17.54 -5.01 -4.93
CA SER A 191 18.31 -5.83 -3.99
C SER A 191 19.71 -5.29 -3.72
N VAL A 192 20.12 -5.44 -2.46
CA VAL A 192 21.53 -5.33 -2.05
C VAL A 192 22.08 -6.75 -1.87
N GLY A 193 22.94 -7.21 -2.76
CA GLY A 193 23.46 -8.57 -2.77
C GLY A 193 22.43 -9.60 -3.27
N ASP A 194 22.42 -10.81 -2.71
CA ASP A 194 21.54 -11.93 -3.11
C ASP A 194 20.31 -12.10 -2.18
N GLU A 195 19.94 -11.06 -1.40
CA GLU A 195 18.84 -11.13 -0.43
C GLU A 195 17.49 -10.76 -1.04
N TYR A 196 17.10 -11.42 -2.14
CA TYR A 196 15.85 -11.15 -2.87
C TYR A 196 14.61 -11.77 -2.26
N ILE A 197 14.79 -12.78 -1.41
CA ILE A 197 13.71 -13.62 -0.89
C ILE A 197 13.58 -13.41 0.60
N MET A 198 12.36 -13.36 1.05
CA MET A 198 12.01 -13.38 2.46
C MET A 198 11.33 -14.72 2.79
N ILE A 199 11.82 -15.38 3.84
CA ILE A 199 11.26 -16.60 4.42
C ILE A 199 10.69 -16.23 5.78
N GLN A 200 9.44 -16.58 6.03
CA GLN A 200 8.71 -16.06 7.18
C GLN A 200 7.87 -17.17 7.82
N GLU A 201 7.70 -17.14 9.14
CA GLU A 201 6.74 -18.01 9.81
C GLU A 201 5.35 -17.83 9.18
N LYS A 202 4.64 -18.95 8.98
CA LYS A 202 3.25 -18.91 8.51
C LYS A 202 2.34 -18.72 9.71
N LEU A 203 1.73 -17.55 9.77
CA LEU A 203 0.71 -17.27 10.77
C LEU A 203 -0.63 -17.89 10.34
N THR A 204 -1.40 -18.33 11.35
CA THR A 204 -2.75 -18.85 11.17
C THR A 204 -3.67 -18.10 12.11
N GLY A 205 -4.67 -17.42 11.59
CA GLY A 205 -5.60 -16.64 12.39
C GLY A 205 -6.37 -15.65 11.54
N SER A 206 -7.08 -14.76 12.20
CA SER A 206 -7.84 -13.71 11.51
C SER A 206 -6.90 -12.66 10.94
N GLU A 207 -7.16 -12.25 9.70
CA GLU A 207 -6.44 -11.18 9.03
C GLU A 207 -7.22 -9.88 9.11
N PHE A 208 -6.52 -8.79 9.38
CA PHE A 208 -7.08 -7.44 9.47
C PHE A 208 -6.34 -6.51 8.52
N GLY A 209 -7.08 -5.59 7.93
CA GLY A 209 -6.53 -4.46 7.20
C GLY A 209 -6.78 -3.17 7.96
N LEU A 210 -5.78 -2.31 8.03
CA LEU A 210 -5.93 -0.97 8.58
C LEU A 210 -5.75 0.06 7.47
N ASP A 211 -6.57 1.11 7.51
CA ASP A 211 -6.24 2.37 6.88
C ASP A 211 -5.79 3.33 7.98
N ILE A 212 -4.51 3.63 8.01
CA ILE A 212 -3.92 4.60 8.93
C ILE A 212 -3.79 5.91 8.16
N MET A 213 -4.47 6.93 8.64
CA MET A 213 -4.61 8.20 7.95
C MET A 213 -3.77 9.27 8.66
N ASN A 214 -2.80 9.81 7.95
CA ASN A 214 -2.02 10.95 8.42
C ASN A 214 -2.32 12.19 7.57
N ASP A 215 -2.12 13.36 8.16
CA ASP A 215 -2.20 14.62 7.45
C ASP A 215 -0.98 14.85 6.51
N LEU A 216 -0.94 16.00 5.86
CA LEU A 216 0.15 16.35 4.94
C LEU A 216 1.47 16.69 5.64
N GLU A 217 1.46 16.81 6.97
CA GLU A 217 2.63 17.00 7.85
C GLU A 217 3.04 15.70 8.56
N GLY A 218 2.40 14.56 8.25
CA GLY A 218 2.73 13.25 8.80
C GLY A 218 2.15 12.97 10.20
N ARG A 219 1.19 13.78 10.70
CA ARG A 219 0.54 13.58 11.99
C ARG A 219 -0.67 12.67 11.83
N ASN A 220 -0.85 11.69 12.72
CA ASN A 220 -1.99 10.79 12.65
C ASN A 220 -3.30 11.52 12.92
N VAL A 221 -4.28 11.33 12.05
CA VAL A 221 -5.64 11.92 12.15
C VAL A 221 -6.73 10.87 12.29
N GLY A 222 -6.44 9.59 12.02
CA GLY A 222 -7.41 8.52 12.19
C GLY A 222 -6.88 7.14 11.82
N VAL A 223 -7.57 6.11 12.31
CA VAL A 223 -7.32 4.70 12.00
C VAL A 223 -8.64 3.98 11.83
N SER A 224 -8.83 3.33 10.69
CA SER A 224 -9.96 2.44 10.42
C SER A 224 -9.49 0.99 10.38
N VAL A 225 -10.21 0.10 11.08
CA VAL A 225 -9.88 -1.32 11.18
C VAL A 225 -11.00 -2.15 10.55
N LYS A 226 -10.60 -3.13 9.74
CA LYS A 226 -11.51 -4.10 9.13
C LYS A 226 -10.92 -5.50 9.21
N GLN A 227 -11.77 -6.48 9.52
CA GLN A 227 -11.41 -7.88 9.41
C GLN A 227 -11.61 -8.33 7.96
N LYS A 228 -10.58 -8.94 7.36
CA LYS A 228 -10.65 -9.53 6.04
C LYS A 228 -11.32 -10.89 6.14
N LEU A 229 -12.43 -11.08 5.42
CA LEU A 229 -13.22 -12.32 5.44
C LEU A 229 -12.91 -13.20 4.22
N ALA A 230 -12.53 -12.59 3.11
CA ALA A 230 -12.11 -13.30 1.90
C ALA A 230 -11.13 -12.45 1.09
N MET A 231 -10.19 -13.15 0.44
CA MET A 231 -9.22 -12.57 -0.49
C MET A 231 -9.48 -13.07 -1.90
N ARG A 232 -9.22 -12.24 -2.91
CA ARG A 232 -9.27 -12.60 -4.33
C ARG A 232 -8.14 -11.91 -5.09
N SER A 233 -7.32 -12.69 -5.76
CA SER A 233 -6.18 -12.21 -6.54
C SER A 233 -5.26 -11.24 -5.78
N GLY A 234 -4.98 -11.54 -4.49
CA GLY A 234 -4.10 -10.72 -3.65
C GLY A 234 -4.74 -9.43 -3.08
N GLU A 235 -6.04 -9.23 -3.28
CA GLU A 235 -6.77 -8.09 -2.71
C GLU A 235 -7.92 -8.56 -1.82
N THR A 236 -8.30 -7.73 -0.85
CA THR A 236 -9.48 -7.98 -0.01
C THR A 236 -10.75 -7.99 -0.87
N ASP A 237 -11.49 -9.10 -0.84
CA ASP A 237 -12.76 -9.29 -1.56
C ASP A 237 -13.99 -9.10 -0.67
N LYS A 238 -13.89 -9.55 0.59
CA LYS A 238 -14.94 -9.33 1.61
C LYS A 238 -14.31 -8.88 2.90
N ALA A 239 -14.90 -7.91 3.56
CA ALA A 239 -14.48 -7.45 4.88
C ALA A 239 -15.64 -6.92 5.70
N ILE A 240 -15.44 -6.88 7.01
CA ILE A 240 -16.32 -6.26 8.00
C ILE A 240 -15.53 -5.23 8.81
N THR A 241 -16.08 -4.04 8.98
CA THR A 241 -15.48 -3.04 9.88
C THR A 241 -15.68 -3.45 11.34
N VAL A 242 -14.63 -3.38 12.14
CA VAL A 242 -14.61 -3.86 13.51
C VAL A 242 -14.11 -2.82 14.49
N ASP A 243 -14.68 -2.79 15.70
CA ASP A 243 -14.15 -1.99 16.80
C ASP A 243 -13.17 -2.84 17.63
N LEU A 244 -11.90 -2.68 17.33
CA LEU A 244 -10.78 -3.33 18.04
C LEU A 244 -9.85 -2.25 18.58
N PRO A 245 -10.07 -1.74 19.81
CA PRO A 245 -9.28 -0.63 20.36
C PRO A 245 -7.78 -0.89 20.41
N GLU A 246 -7.36 -2.12 20.72
CA GLU A 246 -5.95 -2.52 20.73
C GLU A 246 -5.30 -2.39 19.35
N VAL A 247 -5.97 -2.88 18.29
CA VAL A 247 -5.47 -2.82 16.92
C VAL A 247 -5.48 -1.38 16.40
N ARG A 248 -6.50 -0.59 16.79
CA ARG A 248 -6.56 0.83 16.46
C ARG A 248 -5.44 1.62 17.11
N GLU A 249 -5.12 1.34 18.39
CA GLU A 249 -3.99 1.95 19.09
C GLU A 249 -2.63 1.55 18.47
N MET A 250 -2.49 0.30 18.06
CA MET A 250 -1.33 -0.16 17.28
C MET A 250 -1.19 0.66 15.98
N GLY A 251 -2.29 0.85 15.24
CA GLY A 251 -2.31 1.68 14.03
C GLY A 251 -1.91 3.13 14.31
N ARG A 252 -2.43 3.74 15.40
CA ARG A 252 -2.05 5.09 15.80
C ARG A 252 -0.54 5.19 16.08
N LYS A 253 0.01 4.25 16.85
CA LYS A 253 1.45 4.18 17.16
C LYS A 253 2.30 4.05 15.90
N ILE A 254 1.87 3.22 14.94
CA ILE A 254 2.54 3.09 13.63
C ILE A 254 2.48 4.42 12.88
N GLY A 255 1.31 5.03 12.78
CA GLY A 255 1.11 6.29 12.05
C GLY A 255 1.96 7.43 12.59
N GLU A 256 1.98 7.62 13.91
CA GLU A 256 2.78 8.64 14.59
C GLU A 256 4.29 8.40 14.46
N ALA A 257 4.74 7.15 14.63
CA ALA A 257 6.16 6.82 14.58
C ALA A 257 6.72 6.84 13.15
N LEU A 258 5.94 6.42 12.16
CA LEU A 258 6.36 6.39 10.76
C LEU A 258 6.32 7.80 10.13
N GLY A 259 5.35 8.60 10.49
CA GLY A 259 5.17 9.95 9.94
C GLY A 259 4.87 9.95 8.43
N HIS A 260 4.19 8.92 7.93
CA HIS A 260 3.80 8.84 6.53
C HIS A 260 2.78 9.94 6.16
N ILE A 261 2.69 10.26 4.88
CA ILE A 261 1.74 11.25 4.36
C ILE A 261 0.58 10.56 3.67
N GLY A 262 -0.65 10.98 4.00
CA GLY A 262 -1.88 10.43 3.42
C GLY A 262 -2.26 9.08 4.01
N ASN A 263 -2.69 8.14 3.16
CA ASN A 263 -3.12 6.80 3.59
C ASN A 263 -1.97 5.80 3.65
N LEU A 264 -1.90 5.05 4.73
CA LEU A 264 -1.06 3.86 4.86
C LEU A 264 -1.98 2.64 5.00
N ASP A 265 -1.90 1.73 4.04
CA ASP A 265 -2.59 0.44 4.07
C ASP A 265 -1.70 -0.58 4.79
N VAL A 266 -2.18 -1.12 5.91
CA VAL A 266 -1.42 -2.03 6.78
C VAL A 266 -2.14 -3.35 6.90
N ASP A 267 -1.40 -4.43 6.72
CA ASP A 267 -1.89 -5.78 6.94
C ASP A 267 -1.40 -6.32 8.30
N ILE A 268 -2.35 -6.82 9.10
CA ILE A 268 -2.11 -7.41 10.41
C ILE A 268 -2.75 -8.79 10.45
N MET A 269 -2.10 -9.74 11.10
CA MET A 269 -2.66 -11.05 11.37
C MET A 269 -2.64 -11.34 12.87
N GLN A 270 -3.74 -11.87 13.38
CA GLN A 270 -3.81 -12.36 14.76
C GLN A 270 -3.19 -13.76 14.81
N ARG A 271 -2.30 -13.98 15.78
CA ARG A 271 -1.72 -15.30 16.05
C ARG A 271 -2.66 -16.18 16.86
N ALA A 272 -2.34 -17.47 16.96
CA ALA A 272 -3.08 -18.43 17.78
C ALA A 272 -3.06 -18.08 19.28
N ASP A 273 -2.04 -17.39 19.76
CA ASP A 273 -1.92 -16.90 21.14
C ASP A 273 -2.68 -15.58 21.38
N GLY A 274 -3.37 -15.05 20.36
CA GLY A 274 -4.13 -13.81 20.41
C GLY A 274 -3.33 -12.54 20.09
N ALA A 275 -2.01 -12.61 19.98
CA ALA A 275 -1.17 -11.46 19.64
C ALA A 275 -1.37 -11.03 18.18
N TYR A 276 -1.25 -9.73 17.93
CA TYR A 276 -1.35 -9.14 16.59
C TYR A 276 0.04 -8.92 16.01
N CYS A 277 0.26 -9.42 14.78
CA CYS A 277 1.50 -9.28 14.02
C CYS A 277 1.30 -8.37 12.82
N VAL A 278 2.14 -7.37 12.67
CA VAL A 278 2.18 -6.50 11.48
C VAL A 278 2.92 -7.22 10.35
N LEU A 279 2.26 -7.37 9.18
CA LEU A 279 2.79 -8.13 8.04
C LEU A 279 3.49 -7.24 7.01
N GLU A 280 2.88 -6.11 6.68
CA GLU A 280 3.40 -5.15 5.70
C GLU A 280 2.78 -3.76 5.86
N LEU A 281 3.50 -2.78 5.35
CA LEU A 281 3.11 -1.38 5.28
C LEU A 281 3.11 -0.93 3.83
N ASN A 282 2.02 -0.32 3.37
CA ASN A 282 1.91 0.21 2.00
C ASN A 282 1.49 1.68 2.06
N PRO A 283 2.43 2.66 1.92
CA PRO A 283 2.14 4.09 2.12
C PRO A 283 1.41 4.71 0.91
N ARG A 284 0.25 4.17 0.63
CA ARG A 284 -0.72 4.58 -0.39
C ARG A 284 -2.09 4.00 -0.08
N PHE A 285 -3.12 4.39 -0.83
CA PHE A 285 -4.43 3.74 -0.74
C PHE A 285 -4.35 2.27 -1.15
N GLY A 286 -4.84 1.40 -0.27
CA GLY A 286 -4.90 -0.05 -0.48
C GLY A 286 -6.15 -0.53 -1.21
N GLY A 287 -6.13 -1.78 -1.66
CA GLY A 287 -7.31 -2.48 -2.20
C GLY A 287 -8.43 -2.66 -1.17
N GLY A 288 -8.10 -2.54 0.14
CA GLY A 288 -9.04 -2.59 1.24
C GLY A 288 -9.73 -1.26 1.59
N PHE A 289 -9.27 -0.12 1.06
CA PHE A 289 -9.83 1.19 1.40
C PHE A 289 -11.32 1.36 1.09
N PRO A 290 -11.89 0.78 0.02
CA PRO A 290 -13.33 0.86 -0.24
C PRO A 290 -14.21 0.44 0.93
N PHE A 291 -13.78 -0.56 1.70
CA PHE A 291 -14.52 -1.04 2.87
C PHE A 291 -14.58 0.00 4.00
N SER A 292 -13.52 0.78 4.18
CA SER A 292 -13.49 1.90 5.12
C SER A 292 -14.35 3.07 4.63
N TYR A 293 -14.26 3.39 3.32
CA TYR A 293 -15.04 4.49 2.73
C TYR A 293 -16.54 4.22 2.82
N GLU A 294 -17.01 3.06 2.39
CA GLU A 294 -18.41 2.66 2.45
C GLU A 294 -18.96 2.54 3.89
N ALA A 295 -18.06 2.36 4.86
CA ALA A 295 -18.38 2.42 6.28
C ALA A 295 -18.38 3.84 6.87
N GLY A 296 -18.17 4.88 6.05
CA GLY A 296 -18.25 6.28 6.45
C GLY A 296 -16.93 7.03 6.58
N VAL A 297 -15.79 6.37 6.36
CA VAL A 297 -14.46 7.01 6.44
C VAL A 297 -14.19 7.78 5.14
N ASN A 298 -14.58 9.04 5.09
CA ASN A 298 -14.38 9.88 3.92
C ASN A 298 -13.00 10.61 3.93
N PHE A 299 -11.92 9.84 3.92
CA PHE A 299 -10.57 10.41 3.87
C PHE A 299 -10.26 11.16 2.56
N PRO A 300 -10.80 10.81 1.38
CA PRO A 300 -10.71 11.66 0.19
C PRO A 300 -11.16 13.09 0.43
N LYS A 301 -12.31 13.30 1.10
CA LYS A 301 -12.81 14.64 1.47
C LYS A 301 -11.84 15.37 2.38
N VAL A 302 -11.31 14.68 3.39
CA VAL A 302 -10.32 15.24 4.33
C VAL A 302 -9.05 15.70 3.60
N LEU A 303 -8.51 14.87 2.71
CA LEU A 303 -7.33 15.23 1.92
C LEU A 303 -7.59 16.43 0.99
N ILE A 304 -8.78 16.51 0.39
CA ILE A 304 -9.16 17.66 -0.43
C ILE A 304 -9.14 18.95 0.41
N GLN A 305 -9.69 18.93 1.64
CA GLN A 305 -9.66 20.08 2.54
C GLN A 305 -8.22 20.46 2.92
N MET A 306 -7.40 19.46 3.29
CA MET A 306 -5.99 19.69 3.61
C MET A 306 -5.20 20.28 2.43
N ILE A 307 -5.45 19.82 1.20
CA ILE A 307 -4.83 20.37 -0.02
C ILE A 307 -5.26 21.83 -0.23
N LYS A 308 -6.51 22.17 0.07
CA LYS A 308 -7.02 23.54 0.01
C LYS A 308 -6.51 24.43 1.17
N GLY A 309 -5.90 23.85 2.20
CA GLY A 309 -5.51 24.58 3.43
C GLY A 309 -6.70 24.86 4.33
N GLU A 310 -7.77 24.10 4.22
CA GLU A 310 -9.01 24.23 4.96
C GLU A 310 -9.07 23.21 6.12
N SER A 311 -9.81 23.53 7.18
CA SER A 311 -10.10 22.59 8.26
C SER A 311 -11.09 21.52 7.82
N PHE A 312 -11.06 20.36 8.45
CA PHE A 312 -11.99 19.27 8.21
C PHE A 312 -12.69 18.83 9.50
N ASP A 313 -13.85 18.21 9.35
CA ASP A 313 -14.59 17.62 10.47
C ASP A 313 -14.01 16.23 10.80
N PRO A 314 -13.49 15.98 12.01
CA PRO A 314 -12.97 14.68 12.42
C PRO A 314 -13.99 13.54 12.33
N GLN A 315 -15.29 13.83 12.33
CA GLN A 315 -16.34 12.80 12.17
C GLN A 315 -16.27 12.11 10.80
N TRP A 316 -15.73 12.75 9.77
CA TRP A 316 -15.53 12.15 8.46
C TRP A 316 -14.53 10.98 8.46
N LEU A 317 -13.78 10.81 9.55
CA LEU A 317 -12.80 9.73 9.71
C LEU A 317 -13.30 8.61 10.64
N GLN A 318 -14.55 8.70 11.14
CA GLN A 318 -15.10 7.72 12.06
C GLN A 318 -15.87 6.61 11.30
N PRO A 319 -15.39 5.34 11.35
CA PRO A 319 -16.09 4.25 10.70
C PRO A 319 -17.37 3.86 11.47
N GLN A 320 -18.39 3.45 10.73
CA GLN A 320 -19.49 2.68 11.29
C GLN A 320 -19.04 1.22 11.41
N TYR A 321 -19.05 0.70 12.64
CA TYR A 321 -18.63 -0.68 12.91
C TYR A 321 -19.73 -1.70 12.56
N GLY A 322 -19.32 -2.95 12.31
CA GLY A 322 -20.23 -4.04 11.95
C GLY A 322 -20.75 -3.98 10.50
N ARG A 323 -20.24 -3.06 9.68
CA ARG A 323 -20.62 -2.96 8.27
C ARG A 323 -19.81 -3.98 7.46
N MET A 324 -20.54 -4.90 6.83
CA MET A 324 -19.96 -5.95 5.99
C MET A 324 -20.21 -5.64 4.52
N PHE A 325 -19.16 -5.75 3.72
CA PHE A 325 -19.24 -5.52 2.27
C PHE A 325 -18.51 -6.62 1.51
N SER A 326 -18.90 -6.82 0.27
CA SER A 326 -18.22 -7.67 -0.71
C SER A 326 -18.01 -6.88 -1.98
N LYS A 327 -16.82 -7.00 -2.59
CA LYS A 327 -16.57 -6.46 -3.93
C LYS A 327 -17.37 -7.24 -4.96
N ASN A 328 -17.74 -6.55 -6.02
CA ASN A 328 -18.29 -7.16 -7.23
C ASN A 328 -17.50 -6.67 -8.44
N ASP A 329 -17.55 -7.45 -9.52
CA ASP A 329 -16.96 -7.06 -10.79
C ASP A 329 -18.05 -6.47 -11.70
N TYR A 330 -17.69 -5.44 -12.45
CA TYR A 330 -18.52 -4.91 -13.53
C TYR A 330 -17.65 -4.61 -14.75
N LEU A 331 -18.26 -4.69 -15.93
CA LEU A 331 -17.56 -4.37 -17.18
C LEU A 331 -17.48 -2.85 -17.36
N MET A 332 -16.36 -2.40 -17.92
CA MET A 332 -16.16 -1.01 -18.30
C MET A 332 -15.80 -0.95 -19.77
N GLU A 333 -16.54 -0.12 -20.51
CA GLU A 333 -16.22 0.18 -21.90
C GLU A 333 -14.94 1.04 -21.96
N ILE A 334 -14.01 0.64 -22.80
CA ILE A 334 -12.78 1.39 -23.07
C ILE A 334 -13.04 2.32 -24.26
N ARG A 335 -12.87 3.61 -24.05
CA ARG A 335 -13.10 4.66 -25.05
C ARG A 335 -11.85 5.46 -25.34
#